data_f4ac9986920f3aca09fc72068dc50ed9
#
_entry.id   f4ac9986920f3aca09fc72068dc50ed9
#
_cell.length_a   1.000
_cell.length_b   1.000
_cell.length_c   1.000
_cell.angle_alpha   90.00
_cell.angle_beta   90.00
_cell.angle_gamma   90.00
#
_symmetry.space_group_name_H-M   'P 1'
#
loop_
_entity.id
_entity.type
_entity.pdbx_description
1 polymer ?
#
loop_
_entity_poly.entity_id
_entity_poly.type
_entity_poly.pdbx_seq_one_letter_code
_entity_poly.pdbx_strand_id
1 'polypeptide(L)'
;MALELAKKVDADVVLATDPDADRLGIYAKDEKTGNYMNYTGNMSALLIAEYRISQMKEKGILPKNGMLIKTIVSSNLADAIAKEYNLELIEVLTGFKNIGAVMKKAEENKDKTYVFGFEESYG
;
A
#
# COMPACT_ATOMS: atom_id res chain seq x y z
N MET A 1 2.96 19.73 14.96
CA MET A 1 1.52 19.70 15.39
C MET A 1 1.02 18.27 15.57
N ALA A 2 0.92 17.39 14.52
CA ALA A 2 0.43 16.02 14.71
C ALA A 2 1.27 15.17 15.69
N LEU A 3 2.61 15.18 15.57
CA LEU A 3 3.50 14.45 16.49
C LEU A 3 3.47 14.99 17.93
N GLU A 4 3.24 16.27 18.12
CA GLU A 4 3.09 16.86 19.48
C GLU A 4 1.81 16.37 20.14
N LEU A 5 0.72 16.31 19.37
CA LEU A 5 -0.53 15.73 19.86
C LEU A 5 -0.37 14.24 20.16
N ALA A 6 0.28 13.50 19.28
CA ALA A 6 0.54 12.07 19.47
C ALA A 6 1.31 11.80 20.77
N LYS A 7 2.36 12.58 21.05
CA LYS A 7 3.12 12.50 22.31
C LYS A 7 2.25 12.84 23.53
N LYS A 8 1.36 13.84 23.41
CA LYS A 8 0.49 14.26 24.51
C LYS A 8 -0.55 13.21 24.88
N VAL A 9 -1.08 12.47 23.90
CA VAL A 9 -2.10 11.43 24.11
C VAL A 9 -1.52 10.01 24.14
N ASP A 10 -0.20 9.90 24.06
CA ASP A 10 0.53 8.62 24.01
C ASP A 10 0.05 7.67 22.92
N ALA A 11 -0.16 8.20 21.71
CA ALA A 11 -0.64 7.41 20.58
C ALA A 11 0.42 6.45 20.08
N ASP A 12 0.04 5.24 19.67
CA ASP A 12 0.94 4.26 19.07
C ASP A 12 1.23 4.57 17.59
N VAL A 13 0.24 5.14 16.89
CA VAL A 13 0.30 5.44 15.45
C VAL A 13 -0.26 6.81 15.17
N VAL A 14 0.34 7.52 14.24
CA VAL A 14 -0.17 8.78 13.69
C VAL A 14 -0.47 8.57 12.21
N LEU A 15 -1.69 8.83 11.81
CA LEU A 15 -2.14 8.81 10.43
C LEU A 15 -2.51 10.24 10.02
N ALA A 16 -1.95 10.72 8.94
CA ALA A 16 -2.21 12.07 8.44
C ALA A 16 -2.44 12.04 6.93
N THR A 17 -3.56 12.59 6.50
CA THR A 17 -3.85 12.81 5.08
C THR A 17 -3.61 14.27 4.72
N ASP A 18 -3.43 14.53 3.44
CA ASP A 18 -3.54 15.88 2.89
C ASP A 18 -5.01 16.30 2.73
N PRO A 19 -5.31 17.55 2.28
CA PRO A 19 -6.67 18.07 2.28
C PRO A 19 -7.69 17.31 1.41
N ASP A 20 -7.25 16.72 0.32
CA ASP A 20 -8.08 15.90 -0.59
C ASP A 20 -7.98 14.40 -0.28
N ALA A 21 -7.18 14.04 0.72
CA ALA A 21 -7.06 12.70 1.27
C ALA A 21 -6.65 11.60 0.26
N ASP A 22 -5.92 11.99 -0.78
CA ASP A 22 -5.35 11.06 -1.75
C ASP A 22 -3.96 10.54 -1.33
N ARG A 23 -3.32 11.18 -0.34
CA ARG A 23 -2.02 10.81 0.24
C ARG A 23 -2.11 10.53 1.73
N LEU A 24 -1.32 9.57 2.20
CA LEU A 24 -1.29 9.15 3.60
C LEU A 24 0.15 9.17 4.14
N GLY A 25 0.37 9.96 5.16
CA GLY A 25 1.60 9.94 5.97
C GLY A 25 1.41 9.10 7.23
N ILE A 26 2.40 8.27 7.56
CA ILE A 26 2.35 7.37 8.73
C ILE A 26 3.57 7.57 9.61
N TYR A 27 3.33 7.69 10.92
CA TYR A 27 4.34 7.54 11.94
C TYR A 27 3.91 6.47 12.93
N ALA A 28 4.84 5.64 13.37
CA ALA A 28 4.60 4.67 14.43
C ALA A 28 5.59 4.89 15.57
N LYS A 29 5.10 4.67 16.79
CA LYS A 29 5.91 4.75 18.00
C LYS A 29 6.78 3.49 18.12
N ASP A 30 8.09 3.69 18.26
CA ASP A 30 9.00 2.62 18.61
C ASP A 30 8.87 2.32 20.11
N GLU A 31 8.41 1.13 20.46
CA GLU A 31 8.19 0.71 21.83
C GLU A 31 9.47 0.72 22.70
N LYS A 32 10.64 0.52 22.06
CA LYS A 32 11.91 0.46 22.76
C LYS A 32 12.45 1.85 23.14
N THR A 33 12.28 2.81 22.23
CA THR A 33 12.85 4.16 22.40
C THR A 33 11.81 5.20 22.75
N GLY A 34 10.52 4.93 22.53
CA GLY A 34 9.41 5.89 22.67
C GLY A 34 9.37 6.96 21.58
N ASN A 35 10.26 6.87 20.59
CA ASN A 35 10.33 7.82 19.48
C ASN A 35 9.37 7.44 18.35
N TYR A 36 8.87 8.44 17.64
CA TYR A 36 8.05 8.21 16.45
C TYR A 36 8.94 8.10 15.21
N MET A 37 8.78 7.00 14.50
CA MET A 37 9.46 6.73 13.23
C MET A 37 8.54 7.07 12.07
N ASN A 38 9.07 7.80 11.09
CA ASN A 38 8.37 8.08 9.84
C ASN A 38 8.44 6.89 8.89
N TYR A 39 7.29 6.48 8.36
CA TYR A 39 7.22 5.49 7.28
C TYR A 39 7.06 6.23 5.95
N THR A 40 7.95 5.96 5.01
CA THR A 40 7.84 6.50 3.64
C THR A 40 6.64 5.89 2.92
N GLY A 41 6.19 6.53 1.83
CA GLY A 41 5.10 5.98 1.02
C GLY A 41 5.35 4.55 0.55
N ASN A 42 6.57 4.24 0.08
CA ASN A 42 6.96 2.87 -0.28
C ASN A 42 6.87 1.89 0.91
N MET A 43 7.37 2.27 2.08
CA MET A 43 7.31 1.41 3.27
C MET A 43 5.87 1.14 3.70
N SER A 44 5.05 2.18 3.77
CA SER A 44 3.64 2.09 4.14
C SER A 44 2.86 1.22 3.16
N ALA A 45 3.04 1.47 1.86
CA ALA A 45 2.34 0.74 0.80
C ALA A 45 2.70 -0.76 0.81
N LEU A 46 3.98 -1.10 0.98
CA LEU A 46 4.43 -2.49 1.05
C LEU A 46 3.89 -3.22 2.28
N LEU A 47 3.88 -2.56 3.46
CA LEU A 47 3.31 -3.14 4.67
C LEU A 47 1.81 -3.39 4.53
N ILE A 48 1.07 -2.44 3.96
CA ILE A 48 -0.37 -2.58 3.73
C ILE A 48 -0.64 -3.67 2.69
N ALA A 49 0.12 -3.70 1.58
CA ALA A 49 0.00 -4.72 0.55
C ALA A 49 0.23 -6.12 1.12
N GLU A 50 1.34 -6.33 1.83
CA GLU A 50 1.68 -7.59 2.46
C GLU A 50 0.60 -8.03 3.46
N TYR A 51 0.17 -7.14 4.35
CA TYR A 51 -0.88 -7.44 5.31
C TYR A 51 -2.19 -7.85 4.62
N ARG A 52 -2.63 -7.06 3.64
CA ARG A 52 -3.87 -7.35 2.90
C ARG A 52 -3.82 -8.70 2.19
N ILE A 53 -2.72 -8.96 1.46
CA ILE A 53 -2.57 -10.18 0.66
C ILE A 53 -2.45 -11.41 1.57
N SER A 54 -1.64 -11.35 2.64
CA SER A 54 -1.51 -12.44 3.60
C SER A 54 -2.83 -12.78 4.28
N GLN A 55 -3.61 -11.76 4.67
CA GLN A 55 -4.93 -11.97 5.26
C GLN A 55 -5.94 -12.56 4.26
N MET A 56 -5.89 -12.16 3.00
CA MET A 56 -6.73 -12.75 1.95
C MET A 56 -6.35 -14.23 1.72
N LYS A 57 -5.06 -14.56 1.74
CA LYS A 57 -4.56 -15.93 1.64
C LYS A 57 -5.02 -16.78 2.82
N GLU A 58 -4.83 -16.28 4.04
CA GLU A 58 -5.24 -16.97 5.27
C GLU A 58 -6.74 -17.28 5.30
N LYS A 59 -7.56 -16.34 4.84
CA LYS A 59 -9.02 -16.48 4.73
C LYS A 59 -9.48 -17.32 3.53
N GLY A 60 -8.56 -17.75 2.67
CA GLY A 60 -8.89 -18.54 1.47
C GLY A 60 -9.63 -17.75 0.37
N ILE A 61 -9.53 -16.41 0.38
CA ILE A 61 -10.20 -15.51 -0.58
C ILE A 61 -9.25 -14.81 -1.54
N LEU A 62 -7.96 -15.17 -1.52
CA LEU A 62 -6.99 -14.61 -2.48
C LEU A 62 -7.30 -15.16 -3.87
N PRO A 63 -7.60 -14.29 -4.87
CA PRO A 63 -7.95 -14.76 -6.20
C PRO A 63 -6.73 -15.36 -6.90
N LYS A 64 -6.95 -16.48 -7.63
CA LYS A 64 -5.88 -17.15 -8.39
C LYS A 64 -5.36 -16.32 -9.56
N ASN A 65 -6.18 -15.42 -10.09
CA ASN A 65 -5.86 -14.46 -11.16
C ASN A 65 -5.62 -13.05 -10.60
N GLY A 66 -5.17 -12.95 -9.35
CA GLY A 66 -4.97 -11.69 -8.66
C GLY A 66 -3.85 -10.85 -9.29
N MET A 67 -4.03 -9.53 -9.30
CA MET A 67 -3.01 -8.59 -9.74
C MET A 67 -2.68 -7.57 -8.65
N LEU A 68 -1.38 -7.28 -8.56
CA LEU A 68 -0.80 -6.20 -7.79
C LEU A 68 -0.31 -5.12 -8.76
N ILE A 69 -0.66 -3.87 -8.54
CA ILE A 69 -0.28 -2.78 -9.43
C ILE A 69 0.64 -1.82 -8.67
N LYS A 70 1.75 -1.44 -9.29
CA LYS A 70 2.65 -0.40 -8.76
C LYS A 70 3.05 0.58 -9.87
N THR A 71 3.53 1.75 -9.48
CA THR A 71 4.21 2.63 -10.44
C THR A 71 5.65 2.20 -10.67
N ILE A 72 6.22 2.56 -11.82
CA ILE A 72 7.61 2.20 -12.20
C ILE A 72 8.67 2.72 -11.23
N VAL A 73 8.37 3.79 -10.49
CA VAL A 73 9.27 4.39 -9.49
C VAL A 73 9.05 3.85 -8.07
N SER A 74 8.04 2.99 -7.88
CA SER A 74 7.78 2.35 -6.60
C SER A 74 8.75 1.19 -6.34
N SER A 75 8.85 0.80 -5.06
CA SER A 75 9.82 -0.20 -4.60
C SER A 75 9.70 -1.55 -5.33
N ASN A 76 10.84 -2.12 -5.70
CA ASN A 76 10.93 -3.46 -6.29
C ASN A 76 10.65 -4.59 -5.27
N LEU A 77 10.50 -4.29 -3.99
CA LEU A 77 10.07 -5.29 -3.01
C LEU A 77 8.65 -5.81 -3.30
N ALA A 78 7.84 -5.04 -4.04
CA ALA A 78 6.54 -5.49 -4.54
C ALA A 78 6.65 -6.73 -5.45
N ASP A 79 7.77 -6.88 -6.19
CA ASP A 79 8.04 -8.05 -7.02
C ASP A 79 8.16 -9.33 -6.18
N ALA A 80 8.84 -9.23 -5.03
CA ALA A 80 8.97 -10.34 -4.09
C ALA A 80 7.62 -10.73 -3.50
N ILE A 81 6.79 -9.75 -3.11
CA ILE A 81 5.43 -9.99 -2.60
C ILE A 81 4.57 -10.66 -3.67
N ALA A 82 4.52 -10.12 -4.88
CA ALA A 82 3.75 -10.69 -5.97
C ALA A 82 4.16 -12.14 -6.27
N LYS A 83 5.47 -12.42 -6.29
CA LYS A 83 6.00 -13.76 -6.50
C LYS A 83 5.62 -14.74 -5.38
N GLU A 84 5.75 -14.33 -4.12
CA GLU A 84 5.44 -15.16 -2.96
C GLU A 84 3.95 -15.58 -2.94
N TYR A 85 3.07 -14.68 -3.35
CA TYR A 85 1.62 -14.94 -3.37
C TYR A 85 1.07 -15.36 -4.74
N ASN A 86 1.94 -15.57 -5.72
CA ASN A 86 1.59 -15.94 -7.09
C ASN A 86 0.59 -14.96 -7.74
N LEU A 87 0.84 -13.67 -7.54
CA LEU A 87 0.09 -12.58 -8.14
C LEU A 87 0.82 -12.06 -9.39
N GLU A 88 0.06 -11.57 -10.36
CA GLU A 88 0.64 -10.83 -11.47
C GLU A 88 1.00 -9.40 -11.03
N LEU A 89 2.27 -9.02 -11.20
CA LEU A 89 2.70 -7.65 -10.96
C LEU A 89 2.55 -6.84 -12.24
N ILE A 90 1.82 -5.72 -12.16
CA ILE A 90 1.65 -4.78 -13.26
C ILE A 90 2.29 -3.46 -12.89
N GLU A 91 3.24 -3.01 -13.73
CA GLU A 91 3.88 -1.72 -13.58
C GLU A 91 3.24 -0.68 -14.50
N VAL A 92 2.95 0.50 -13.95
CA VAL A 92 2.36 1.62 -14.68
C VAL A 92 3.19 2.88 -14.48
N LEU A 93 2.95 3.88 -15.33
CA LEU A 93 3.50 5.22 -15.12
C LEU A 93 2.89 5.85 -13.86
N THR A 94 3.62 6.80 -13.27
CA THR A 94 3.15 7.56 -12.10
C THR A 94 1.80 8.23 -12.35
N GLY A 95 0.98 8.25 -11.32
CA GLY A 95 -0.36 8.82 -11.31
C GLY A 95 -1.46 7.76 -11.20
N PHE A 96 -2.35 7.93 -10.24
CA PHE A 96 -3.46 6.99 -9.98
C PHE A 96 -4.37 6.74 -11.18
N LYS A 97 -4.46 7.69 -12.12
CA LYS A 97 -5.18 7.49 -13.39
C LYS A 97 -4.69 6.27 -14.16
N ASN A 98 -3.38 5.97 -14.09
CA ASN A 98 -2.77 4.83 -14.79
C ASN A 98 -3.12 3.51 -14.08
N ILE A 99 -3.14 3.50 -12.75
CA ILE A 99 -3.63 2.37 -11.96
C ILE A 99 -5.12 2.13 -12.25
N GLY A 100 -5.93 3.18 -12.21
CA GLY A 100 -7.38 3.10 -12.51
C GLY A 100 -7.68 2.60 -13.92
N ALA A 101 -6.87 2.97 -14.92
CA ALA A 101 -7.02 2.49 -16.28
C ALA A 101 -6.80 0.97 -16.39
N VAL A 102 -5.78 0.43 -15.69
CA VAL A 102 -5.53 -1.01 -15.63
C VAL A 102 -6.66 -1.75 -14.92
N MET A 103 -7.12 -1.21 -13.78
CA MET A 103 -8.26 -1.78 -13.04
C MET A 103 -9.50 -1.87 -13.92
N LYS A 104 -9.86 -0.78 -14.60
CA LYS A 104 -11.03 -0.73 -15.49
C LYS A 104 -10.91 -1.75 -16.63
N LYS A 105 -9.74 -1.84 -17.27
CA LYS A 105 -9.50 -2.80 -18.35
C LYS A 105 -9.64 -4.25 -17.88
N ALA A 106 -9.11 -4.57 -16.70
CA ALA A 106 -9.23 -5.91 -16.13
C ALA A 106 -10.69 -6.25 -15.78
N GLU A 107 -11.44 -5.27 -15.27
CA GLU A 107 -12.86 -5.43 -14.97
C GLU A 107 -13.71 -5.66 -16.23
N GLU A 108 -13.44 -4.91 -17.31
CA GLU A 108 -14.09 -5.08 -18.61
C GLU A 108 -13.78 -6.44 -19.24
N ASN A 109 -12.54 -6.87 -19.20
CA ASN A 109 -12.10 -8.15 -19.78
C ASN A 109 -12.44 -9.36 -18.89
N LYS A 110 -12.66 -9.16 -17.60
CA LYS A 110 -12.89 -10.22 -16.58
C LYS A 110 -11.80 -11.28 -16.53
N ASP A 111 -10.57 -10.91 -16.89
CA ASP A 111 -9.42 -11.81 -16.94
C ASP A 111 -8.58 -11.79 -15.67
N LYS A 112 -8.57 -10.66 -14.96
CA LYS A 112 -7.78 -10.43 -13.75
C LYS A 112 -8.61 -9.80 -12.66
N THR A 113 -8.20 -10.08 -11.40
CA THR A 113 -8.84 -9.52 -10.21
C THR A 113 -7.87 -8.58 -9.51
N TYR A 114 -8.25 -7.32 -9.36
CA TYR A 114 -7.47 -6.35 -8.60
C TYR A 114 -7.42 -6.75 -7.12
N VAL A 115 -6.20 -6.80 -6.57
CA VAL A 115 -5.97 -7.08 -5.16
C VAL A 115 -5.53 -5.83 -4.42
N PHE A 116 -4.50 -5.16 -4.94
CA PHE A 116 -3.97 -3.93 -4.38
C PHE A 116 -3.19 -3.13 -5.44
N GLY A 117 -3.11 -1.82 -5.24
CA GLY A 117 -2.28 -0.95 -6.09
C GLY A 117 -1.82 0.26 -5.31
N PHE A 118 -0.62 0.74 -5.61
CA PHE A 118 -0.03 1.86 -4.89
C PHE A 118 0.95 2.69 -5.72
N GLU A 119 1.19 3.87 -5.22
CA GLU A 119 2.18 4.82 -5.69
C GLU A 119 3.05 5.28 -4.52
N GLU A 120 4.33 5.57 -4.77
CA GLU A 120 5.31 5.91 -3.71
C GLU A 120 5.08 7.27 -3.06
N SER A 121 4.35 8.16 -3.71
CA SER A 121 4.06 9.51 -3.21
C SER A 121 2.93 9.54 -2.18
N TYR A 122 3.04 8.70 -1.15
CA TYR A 122 2.13 8.64 0.01
C TYR A 122 0.68 8.23 -0.30
N GLY A 123 0.48 7.58 -1.40
CA GLY A 123 -0.86 7.15 -1.80
C GLY A 123 -1.06 5.66 -1.75
#